data_03aa41b633da26ef8a22ca5b33856ea0
#
_entry.id   03aa41b633da26ef8a22ca5b33856ea0
#
_cell.length_a   1.000
_cell.length_b   1.000
_cell.length_c   1.000
_cell.angle_alpha   90.00
_cell.angle_beta   90.00
_cell.angle_gamma   90.00
#
_symmetry.space_group_name_H-M   'P 1'
#
loop_
_entity.id
_entity.type
_entity.pdbx_description
1 polymer ?
#
loop_
_entity_poly.entity_id
_entity_poly.type
_entity_poly.pdbx_seq_one_letter_code
_entity_poly.pdbx_strand_id
1 'polypeptide(L)'
;MQVRLDKALVKRGLASTRSRAQLMIRSGAILINERLVEKPSYLVRAEDFVRILWEVNPWVSRGGLKLEYAIGEFKLAPMKGIAMDIGASTGGFTEVLLAYGCSKVYAIDVGKGQLDLKLKDDDRVLNIEGMNAKNLDTLNLPFVDFIVCDVSFISISKVLKVPLVYAKNNCKLIALIKPQFEVGPNKVGKRGIVKDLKHQQDACISVQSFLRQEGWSVTNLKKSPILGSDGNIEFLILANKIV
;
A
#
# COMPACT_ATOMS: atom_id res chain seq x y z
N MET A 1 23.53 -21.15 26.70
CA MET A 1 24.23 -20.75 25.46
C MET A 1 23.66 -19.42 24.96
N GLN A 2 24.52 -18.44 24.63
CA GLN A 2 24.06 -17.14 24.12
C GLN A 2 24.06 -17.16 22.59
N VAL A 3 23.06 -16.55 22.00
CA VAL A 3 22.88 -16.45 20.53
C VAL A 3 22.59 -15.00 20.17
N ARG A 4 23.04 -14.54 19.00
CA ARG A 4 22.71 -13.21 18.48
C ARG A 4 21.20 -13.05 18.36
N LEU A 5 20.69 -11.87 18.73
CA LEU A 5 19.26 -11.57 18.74
C LEU A 5 18.63 -11.74 17.35
N ASP A 6 19.29 -11.32 16.26
CA ASP A 6 18.81 -11.51 14.89
C ASP A 6 18.58 -12.99 14.53
N LYS A 7 19.46 -13.89 15.00
CA LYS A 7 19.31 -15.35 14.83
C LYS A 7 18.27 -15.93 15.78
N ALA A 8 18.20 -15.44 17.02
CA ALA A 8 17.25 -15.91 18.02
C ALA A 8 15.81 -15.64 17.61
N LEU A 9 15.50 -14.45 17.06
CA LEU A 9 14.16 -14.11 16.57
C LEU A 9 13.68 -15.07 15.48
N VAL A 10 14.54 -15.42 14.52
CA VAL A 10 14.21 -16.38 13.47
C VAL A 10 13.99 -17.79 14.06
N LYS A 11 14.91 -18.23 14.93
CA LYS A 11 14.82 -19.56 15.57
C LYS A 11 13.54 -19.73 16.42
N ARG A 12 13.05 -18.65 17.03
CA ARG A 12 11.82 -18.62 17.85
C ARG A 12 10.55 -18.42 17.00
N GLY A 13 10.64 -18.31 15.67
CA GLY A 13 9.49 -18.05 14.79
C GLY A 13 8.94 -16.61 14.90
N LEU A 14 9.65 -15.71 15.58
CA LEU A 14 9.27 -14.31 15.77
C LEU A 14 9.63 -13.40 14.58
N ALA A 15 10.41 -13.92 13.64
CA ALA A 15 10.71 -13.27 12.36
C ALA A 15 10.90 -14.34 11.28
N SER A 16 10.38 -14.10 10.08
CA SER A 16 10.45 -15.04 8.96
C SER A 16 11.87 -15.18 8.38
N THR A 17 12.68 -14.14 8.44
CA THR A 17 14.04 -14.11 7.93
C THR A 17 14.97 -13.32 8.85
N ARG A 18 16.28 -13.52 8.70
CA ARG A 18 17.29 -12.77 9.45
C ARG A 18 17.28 -11.27 9.12
N SER A 19 17.09 -10.91 7.85
CA SER A 19 16.95 -9.52 7.43
C SER A 19 15.74 -8.85 8.09
N ARG A 20 14.62 -9.57 8.16
CA ARG A 20 13.42 -9.15 8.87
C ARG A 20 13.69 -8.92 10.36
N ALA A 21 14.34 -9.86 11.02
CA ALA A 21 14.73 -9.73 12.42
C ALA A 21 15.61 -8.48 12.65
N GLN A 22 16.58 -8.22 11.77
CA GLN A 22 17.44 -7.04 11.87
C GLN A 22 16.66 -5.72 11.72
N LEU A 23 15.69 -5.69 10.81
CA LEU A 23 14.80 -4.54 10.64
C LEU A 23 13.97 -4.28 11.91
N MET A 24 13.35 -5.32 12.48
CA MET A 24 12.58 -5.22 13.73
C MET A 24 13.42 -4.69 14.89
N ILE A 25 14.65 -5.16 15.02
CA ILE A 25 15.56 -4.72 16.08
C ILE A 25 15.97 -3.25 15.90
N ARG A 26 16.38 -2.87 14.69
CA ARG A 26 16.82 -1.50 14.39
C ARG A 26 15.70 -0.46 14.45
N SER A 27 14.46 -0.87 14.22
CA SER A 27 13.29 0.02 14.34
C SER A 27 12.83 0.22 15.79
N GLY A 28 13.51 -0.39 16.78
CA GLY A 28 13.14 -0.30 18.17
C GLY A 28 11.93 -1.16 18.57
N ALA A 29 11.53 -2.14 17.71
CA ALA A 29 10.36 -2.96 17.97
C ALA A 29 10.57 -4.08 19.00
N ILE A 30 11.78 -4.27 19.53
CA ILE A 30 12.13 -5.42 20.36
C ILE A 30 12.56 -5.00 21.78
N LEU A 31 11.87 -5.57 22.78
CA LEU A 31 12.34 -5.58 24.17
C LEU A 31 12.89 -6.96 24.54
N ILE A 32 14.01 -6.94 25.27
CA ILE A 32 14.56 -8.14 25.92
C ILE A 32 14.51 -7.89 27.44
N ASN A 33 13.75 -8.70 28.16
CA ASN A 33 13.53 -8.55 29.61
C ASN A 33 13.14 -7.10 29.94
N GLU A 34 12.17 -6.56 29.20
CA GLU A 34 11.61 -5.20 29.31
C GLU A 34 12.60 -4.05 28.96
N ARG A 35 13.75 -4.35 28.38
CA ARG A 35 14.74 -3.37 27.92
C ARG A 35 14.77 -3.28 26.40
N LEU A 36 14.71 -2.06 25.87
CA LEU A 36 14.81 -1.80 24.43
C LEU A 36 16.18 -2.23 23.90
N VAL A 37 16.17 -2.99 22.81
CA VAL A 37 17.39 -3.45 22.14
C VAL A 37 17.31 -3.15 20.66
N GLU A 38 18.22 -2.30 20.17
CA GLU A 38 18.29 -1.84 18.77
C GLU A 38 19.49 -2.44 18.02
N LYS A 39 20.31 -3.27 18.69
CA LYS A 39 21.52 -3.85 18.10
C LYS A 39 21.28 -5.32 17.70
N PRO A 40 21.28 -5.66 16.38
CA PRO A 40 21.03 -7.03 15.92
C PRO A 40 22.00 -8.10 16.45
N SER A 41 23.24 -7.68 16.79
CA SER A 41 24.26 -8.53 17.37
C SER A 41 24.16 -8.72 18.89
N TYR A 42 23.18 -8.10 19.56
CA TYR A 42 22.94 -8.32 20.98
C TYR A 42 22.79 -9.78 21.29
N LEU A 43 23.41 -10.24 22.40
CA LEU A 43 23.42 -11.66 22.78
C LEU A 43 22.27 -11.94 23.74
N VAL A 44 21.44 -12.90 23.36
CA VAL A 44 20.31 -13.37 24.19
C VAL A 44 20.47 -14.82 24.57
N ARG A 45 19.94 -15.22 25.72
CA ARG A 45 19.85 -16.59 26.22
C ARG A 45 18.50 -17.19 25.84
N ALA A 46 18.37 -18.51 25.98
CA ALA A 46 17.10 -19.19 25.68
C ALA A 46 15.95 -18.74 26.61
N GLU A 47 16.27 -18.47 27.85
CA GLU A 47 15.37 -18.02 28.91
C GLU A 47 14.97 -16.55 28.83
N ASP A 48 15.69 -15.71 28.04
CA ASP A 48 15.37 -14.28 27.94
C ASP A 48 13.99 -14.09 27.31
N PHE A 49 13.16 -13.29 27.99
CA PHE A 49 11.83 -12.91 27.49
C PHE A 49 11.95 -11.89 26.37
N VAL A 50 11.34 -12.19 25.24
CA VAL A 50 11.28 -11.32 24.07
C VAL A 50 9.88 -10.80 23.91
N ARG A 51 9.71 -9.45 23.97
CA ARG A 51 8.45 -8.78 23.65
C ARG A 51 8.60 -7.95 22.40
N ILE A 52 7.67 -8.15 21.46
CA ILE A 52 7.56 -7.31 20.26
C ILE A 52 6.58 -6.19 20.60
N LEU A 53 7.05 -4.94 20.50
CA LEU A 53 6.26 -3.75 20.82
C LEU A 53 5.23 -3.43 19.76
N TRP A 54 5.59 -3.67 18.50
CA TRP A 54 4.71 -3.52 17.34
C TRP A 54 5.18 -4.45 16.21
N GLU A 55 4.25 -4.89 15.40
CA GLU A 55 4.59 -5.61 14.19
C GLU A 55 5.28 -4.66 13.20
N VAL A 56 6.49 -5.00 12.84
CA VAL A 56 7.21 -4.28 11.78
C VAL A 56 6.54 -4.59 10.46
N ASN A 57 6.27 -3.55 9.67
CA ASN A 57 5.67 -3.68 8.35
C ASN A 57 6.33 -4.80 7.53
N PRO A 58 5.60 -5.85 7.08
CA PRO A 58 6.15 -6.93 6.27
C PRO A 58 6.51 -6.51 4.84
N TRP A 59 5.99 -5.40 4.39
CA TRP A 59 6.08 -4.90 3.03
C TRP A 59 7.21 -3.90 2.86
N VAL A 60 7.66 -3.64 1.63
CA VAL A 60 8.70 -2.64 1.31
C VAL A 60 8.31 -1.22 1.75
N SER A 61 7.03 -0.95 1.93
CA SER A 61 6.56 0.33 2.47
C SER A 61 5.29 0.17 3.32
N ARG A 62 4.98 1.20 4.12
CA ARG A 62 3.75 1.28 4.93
C ARG A 62 2.47 1.21 4.08
N GLY A 63 2.56 1.58 2.80
CA GLY A 63 1.46 1.45 1.85
C GLY A 63 0.91 0.02 1.80
N GLY A 64 1.79 -1.00 1.83
CA GLY A 64 1.39 -2.40 1.83
C GLY A 64 0.38 -2.77 2.92
N LEU A 65 0.54 -2.23 4.14
CA LEU A 65 -0.43 -2.45 5.23
C LEU A 65 -1.85 -1.97 4.89
N LYS A 66 -1.96 -0.91 4.10
CA LYS A 66 -3.26 -0.36 3.69
C LYS A 66 -3.97 -1.28 2.71
N LEU A 67 -3.24 -1.75 1.69
CA LEU A 67 -3.81 -2.66 0.70
C LEU A 67 -4.11 -4.04 1.31
N GLU A 68 -3.21 -4.58 2.12
CA GLU A 68 -3.43 -5.84 2.84
C GLU A 68 -4.72 -5.79 3.68
N TYR A 69 -4.91 -4.70 4.44
CA TYR A 69 -6.13 -4.47 5.20
C TYR A 69 -7.36 -4.41 4.29
N ALA A 70 -7.28 -3.67 3.15
CA ALA A 70 -8.39 -3.59 2.20
C ALA A 70 -8.76 -4.97 1.62
N ILE A 71 -7.78 -5.80 1.26
CA ILE A 71 -8.00 -7.16 0.74
C ILE A 71 -8.73 -8.01 1.78
N GLY A 72 -8.34 -7.95 3.05
CA GLY A 72 -8.99 -8.68 4.15
C GLY A 72 -10.41 -8.18 4.41
N GLU A 73 -10.59 -6.87 4.60
CA GLU A 73 -11.90 -6.24 4.90
C GLU A 73 -12.92 -6.44 3.79
N PHE A 74 -12.48 -6.37 2.54
CA PHE A 74 -13.34 -6.50 1.38
C PHE A 74 -13.45 -7.95 0.87
N LYS A 75 -12.77 -8.91 1.52
CA LYS A 75 -12.78 -10.35 1.21
C LYS A 75 -12.38 -10.62 -0.24
N LEU A 76 -11.28 -10.05 -0.69
CA LEU A 76 -10.83 -10.11 -2.08
C LEU A 76 -9.84 -11.24 -2.38
N ALA A 77 -9.27 -11.88 -1.35
CA ALA A 77 -8.29 -12.96 -1.53
C ALA A 77 -8.95 -14.26 -2.05
N PRO A 78 -8.28 -15.00 -2.95
CA PRO A 78 -7.02 -14.66 -3.63
C PRO A 78 -7.24 -13.66 -4.77
N MET A 79 -6.24 -12.82 -5.05
CA MET A 79 -6.25 -11.85 -6.15
C MET A 79 -5.56 -12.43 -7.39
N LYS A 80 -6.22 -13.37 -8.06
CA LYS A 80 -5.66 -14.03 -9.25
C LYS A 80 -5.89 -13.18 -10.50
N GLY A 81 -4.82 -12.95 -11.28
CA GLY A 81 -4.89 -12.23 -12.55
C GLY A 81 -3.80 -11.17 -12.68
N ILE A 82 -4.03 -10.22 -13.57
CA ILE A 82 -3.12 -9.13 -13.88
C ILE A 82 -3.57 -7.88 -13.13
N ALA A 83 -2.64 -7.15 -12.52
CA ALA A 83 -2.94 -5.91 -11.80
C ALA A 83 -2.16 -4.71 -12.36
N MET A 84 -2.72 -3.51 -12.16
CA MET A 84 -2.08 -2.24 -12.41
C MET A 84 -2.01 -1.47 -11.09
N ASP A 85 -0.79 -1.07 -10.67
CA ASP A 85 -0.52 -0.30 -9.46
C ASP A 85 -0.18 1.13 -9.84
N ILE A 86 -1.10 2.06 -9.59
CA ILE A 86 -0.98 3.49 -9.92
C ILE A 86 -0.45 4.26 -8.71
N GLY A 87 0.76 4.81 -8.84
CA GLY A 87 1.51 5.42 -7.75
C GLY A 87 2.30 4.36 -6.97
N ALA A 88 2.98 3.47 -7.68
CA ALA A 88 3.65 2.32 -7.07
C ALA A 88 4.76 2.72 -6.08
N SER A 89 5.45 3.86 -6.29
CA SER A 89 6.51 4.36 -5.42
C SER A 89 7.54 3.26 -5.11
N THR A 90 7.78 2.94 -3.84
CA THR A 90 8.68 1.84 -3.42
C THR A 90 8.11 0.44 -3.66
N GLY A 91 6.84 0.30 -4.03
CA GLY A 91 6.22 -0.98 -4.41
C GLY A 91 5.44 -1.67 -3.31
N GLY A 92 5.00 -0.93 -2.29
CA GLY A 92 4.23 -1.55 -1.19
C GLY A 92 2.94 -2.24 -1.64
N PHE A 93 2.19 -1.61 -2.55
CA PHE A 93 0.98 -2.22 -3.12
C PHE A 93 1.35 -3.34 -4.10
N THR A 94 2.34 -3.14 -4.95
CA THR A 94 2.87 -4.16 -5.88
C THR A 94 3.23 -5.46 -5.14
N GLU A 95 3.99 -5.37 -4.04
CA GLU A 95 4.40 -6.53 -3.27
C GLU A 95 3.21 -7.30 -2.68
N VAL A 96 2.22 -6.58 -2.14
CA VAL A 96 0.98 -7.19 -1.63
C VAL A 96 0.21 -7.90 -2.75
N LEU A 97 0.03 -7.28 -3.92
CA LEU A 97 -0.64 -7.90 -5.06
C LEU A 97 -0.01 -9.23 -5.45
N LEU A 98 1.33 -9.28 -5.53
CA LEU A 98 2.08 -10.50 -5.83
C LEU A 98 1.90 -11.57 -4.76
N ALA A 99 1.96 -11.18 -3.48
CA ALA A 99 1.79 -12.09 -2.35
C ALA A 99 0.37 -12.70 -2.29
N TYR A 100 -0.63 -11.94 -2.72
CA TYR A 100 -2.03 -12.39 -2.77
C TYR A 100 -2.42 -13.09 -4.08
N GLY A 101 -1.48 -13.29 -5.01
CA GLY A 101 -1.63 -14.21 -6.13
C GLY A 101 -1.75 -13.56 -7.51
N CYS A 102 -1.52 -12.25 -7.66
CA CYS A 102 -1.42 -11.65 -8.98
C CYS A 102 -0.27 -12.27 -9.77
N SER A 103 -0.56 -12.67 -11.01
CA SER A 103 0.43 -13.27 -11.90
C SER A 103 1.34 -12.26 -12.57
N LYS A 104 0.88 -11.00 -12.66
CA LYS A 104 1.64 -9.87 -13.20
C LYS A 104 1.15 -8.56 -12.63
N VAL A 105 2.08 -7.64 -12.35
CA VAL A 105 1.79 -6.29 -11.88
C VAL A 105 2.50 -5.26 -12.73
N TYR A 106 1.76 -4.31 -13.28
CA TYR A 106 2.27 -3.12 -13.95
C TYR A 106 2.41 -2.03 -12.88
N ALA A 107 3.64 -1.79 -12.42
CA ALA A 107 3.96 -0.80 -11.39
C ALA A 107 4.25 0.55 -12.05
N ILE A 108 3.32 1.50 -11.94
CA ILE A 108 3.34 2.78 -12.65
C ILE A 108 3.56 3.92 -11.66
N ASP A 109 4.59 4.74 -11.91
CA ASP A 109 4.88 5.91 -11.10
C ASP A 109 5.49 7.05 -11.94
N VAL A 110 5.21 8.30 -11.56
CA VAL A 110 5.83 9.49 -12.17
C VAL A 110 7.27 9.68 -11.72
N GLY A 111 7.63 9.18 -10.55
CA GLY A 111 8.98 9.17 -10.01
C GLY A 111 9.89 8.22 -10.77
N LYS A 112 11.19 8.31 -10.50
CA LYS A 112 12.20 7.45 -11.10
C LYS A 112 13.11 6.88 -10.03
N GLY A 113 13.49 5.60 -10.18
CA GLY A 113 14.42 4.92 -9.29
C GLY A 113 13.86 4.65 -7.89
N GLN A 114 12.53 4.62 -7.72
CA GLN A 114 11.88 4.46 -6.42
C GLN A 114 11.57 3.00 -6.07
N LEU A 115 11.19 2.19 -7.06
CA LEU A 115 10.77 0.81 -6.84
C LEU A 115 11.91 0.01 -6.19
N ASP A 116 11.57 -0.78 -5.17
CA ASP A 116 12.53 -1.62 -4.44
C ASP A 116 13.20 -2.64 -5.39
N LEU A 117 14.50 -2.89 -5.19
CA LEU A 117 15.28 -3.76 -6.07
C LEU A 117 14.70 -5.17 -6.16
N LYS A 118 14.21 -5.75 -5.06
CA LYS A 118 13.60 -7.08 -5.07
C LYS A 118 12.35 -7.17 -5.94
N LEU A 119 11.65 -6.04 -6.16
CA LEU A 119 10.49 -5.99 -7.03
C LEU A 119 10.87 -5.70 -8.48
N LYS A 120 11.96 -4.97 -8.70
CA LYS A 120 12.52 -4.78 -10.04
C LYS A 120 13.07 -6.08 -10.64
N ASP A 121 13.58 -6.96 -9.78
CA ASP A 121 14.16 -8.26 -10.16
C ASP A 121 13.09 -9.37 -10.24
N ASP A 122 11.82 -9.10 -9.93
CA ASP A 122 10.72 -10.07 -10.03
C ASP A 122 10.12 -10.05 -11.45
N ASP A 123 10.21 -11.15 -12.18
CA ASP A 123 9.72 -11.30 -13.57
C ASP A 123 8.21 -11.01 -13.73
N ARG A 124 7.47 -11.05 -12.63
CA ARG A 124 6.04 -10.72 -12.60
C ARG A 124 5.77 -9.22 -12.55
N VAL A 125 6.78 -8.40 -12.32
CA VAL A 125 6.66 -6.94 -12.22
C VAL A 125 7.16 -6.28 -13.49
N LEU A 126 6.31 -5.47 -14.12
CA LEU A 126 6.73 -4.53 -15.14
C LEU A 126 6.84 -3.13 -14.52
N ASN A 127 8.07 -2.67 -14.29
CA ASN A 127 8.36 -1.35 -13.75
C ASN A 127 8.21 -0.27 -14.83
N ILE A 128 7.27 0.66 -14.64
CA ILE A 128 6.98 1.77 -15.56
C ILE A 128 7.14 3.09 -14.78
N GLU A 129 8.37 3.39 -14.40
CA GLU A 129 8.75 4.65 -13.74
C GLU A 129 8.91 5.81 -14.73
N GLY A 130 8.75 7.05 -14.25
CA GLY A 130 8.81 8.28 -15.06
C GLY A 130 7.58 8.46 -15.96
N MET A 131 6.51 7.69 -15.73
CA MET A 131 5.29 7.69 -16.53
C MET A 131 4.15 8.38 -15.77
N ASN A 132 3.55 9.37 -16.39
CA ASN A 132 2.29 9.92 -15.89
C ASN A 132 1.14 8.99 -16.27
N ALA A 133 0.37 8.52 -15.30
CA ALA A 133 -0.74 7.62 -15.55
C ALA A 133 -1.82 8.17 -16.51
N LYS A 134 -1.84 9.46 -16.74
CA LYS A 134 -2.71 10.09 -17.76
C LYS A 134 -2.28 9.81 -19.21
N ASN A 135 -1.05 9.37 -19.41
CA ASN A 135 -0.46 9.10 -20.71
C ASN A 135 -0.27 7.59 -20.96
N LEU A 136 -0.94 6.73 -20.20
CA LEU A 136 -0.83 5.27 -20.36
C LEU A 136 -1.36 4.79 -21.72
N ASP A 137 -2.23 5.53 -22.35
CA ASP A 137 -2.74 5.29 -23.72
C ASP A 137 -1.64 5.31 -24.77
N THR A 138 -0.47 5.87 -24.48
CA THR A 138 0.72 5.78 -25.33
C THR A 138 1.41 4.42 -25.28
N LEU A 139 1.02 3.56 -24.31
CA LEU A 139 1.56 2.23 -24.10
C LEU A 139 0.51 1.18 -24.51
N ASN A 140 0.95 0.14 -25.20
CA ASN A 140 0.09 -1.00 -25.53
C ASN A 140 0.00 -1.96 -24.33
N LEU A 141 -0.73 -1.56 -23.28
CA LEU A 141 -0.92 -2.37 -22.07
C LEU A 141 -2.14 -3.29 -22.24
N PRO A 142 -2.12 -4.49 -21.63
CA PRO A 142 -3.26 -5.39 -21.64
C PRO A 142 -4.37 -4.90 -20.71
N PHE A 143 -5.58 -5.43 -20.91
CA PHE A 143 -6.65 -5.28 -19.93
C PHE A 143 -6.33 -6.05 -18.65
N VAL A 144 -6.68 -5.43 -17.50
CA VAL A 144 -6.31 -5.92 -16.16
C VAL A 144 -7.53 -6.35 -15.35
N ASP A 145 -7.28 -7.25 -14.39
CA ASP A 145 -8.29 -7.78 -13.47
C ASP A 145 -8.43 -6.90 -12.23
N PHE A 146 -7.34 -6.18 -11.87
CA PHE A 146 -7.29 -5.30 -10.71
C PHE A 146 -6.59 -3.99 -11.05
N ILE A 147 -7.14 -2.89 -10.54
CA ILE A 147 -6.46 -1.59 -10.52
C ILE A 147 -6.34 -1.18 -9.05
N VAL A 148 -5.13 -0.87 -8.60
CA VAL A 148 -4.92 -0.27 -7.28
C VAL A 148 -4.33 1.13 -7.45
N CYS A 149 -4.63 2.04 -6.51
CA CYS A 149 -4.20 3.44 -6.64
C CYS A 149 -3.86 4.04 -5.26
N ASP A 150 -2.60 4.47 -5.10
CA ASP A 150 -2.10 5.22 -3.95
C ASP A 150 -1.27 6.43 -4.41
N VAL A 151 -1.92 7.46 -4.94
CA VAL A 151 -1.26 8.67 -5.45
C VAL A 151 -1.25 9.80 -4.42
N SER A 152 -0.27 10.70 -4.51
CA SER A 152 -0.14 11.88 -3.66
C SER A 152 -0.06 13.15 -4.52
N PHE A 153 -0.47 14.28 -3.93
CA PHE A 153 -0.42 15.63 -4.54
C PHE A 153 -1.33 15.82 -5.75
N ILE A 154 -2.24 14.92 -6.01
CA ILE A 154 -3.20 14.99 -7.10
C ILE A 154 -4.48 14.27 -6.72
N SER A 155 -5.62 14.76 -7.22
CA SER A 155 -6.92 14.09 -7.05
C SER A 155 -6.97 12.79 -7.87
N ILE A 156 -7.59 11.75 -7.29
CA ILE A 156 -7.85 10.46 -7.93
C ILE A 156 -8.58 10.64 -9.26
N SER A 157 -9.58 11.50 -9.31
CA SER A 157 -10.39 11.74 -10.52
C SER A 157 -9.56 12.26 -11.71
N LYS A 158 -8.45 12.95 -11.42
CA LYS A 158 -7.55 13.44 -12.47
C LYS A 158 -6.59 12.38 -12.99
N VAL A 159 -6.31 11.35 -12.20
CA VAL A 159 -5.31 10.32 -12.52
C VAL A 159 -5.94 9.09 -13.14
N LEU A 160 -7.10 8.65 -12.62
CA LEU A 160 -7.65 7.34 -12.95
C LEU A 160 -8.37 7.27 -14.30
N LYS A 161 -8.75 8.39 -14.94
CA LYS A 161 -9.52 8.34 -16.21
C LYS A 161 -8.91 7.42 -17.25
N VAL A 162 -7.61 7.51 -17.49
CA VAL A 162 -6.93 6.67 -18.47
C VAL A 162 -6.72 5.24 -17.95
N PRO A 163 -6.20 5.00 -16.72
CA PRO A 163 -6.11 3.65 -16.15
C PRO A 163 -7.42 2.85 -16.17
N LEU A 164 -8.57 3.49 -15.92
CA LEU A 164 -9.87 2.82 -15.90
C LEU A 164 -10.29 2.24 -17.26
N VAL A 165 -9.73 2.74 -18.38
CA VAL A 165 -9.98 2.20 -19.73
C VAL A 165 -9.43 0.78 -19.86
N TYR A 166 -8.34 0.44 -19.15
CA TYR A 166 -7.72 -0.88 -19.18
C TYR A 166 -8.40 -1.93 -18.29
N ALA A 167 -9.54 -1.59 -17.71
CA ALA A 167 -10.28 -2.53 -16.86
C ALA A 167 -11.01 -3.58 -17.70
N LYS A 168 -10.80 -4.87 -17.40
CA LYS A 168 -11.66 -5.94 -17.87
C LYS A 168 -13.08 -5.82 -17.29
N ASN A 169 -14.04 -6.53 -17.89
CA ASN A 169 -15.32 -6.75 -17.25
C ASN A 169 -15.11 -7.40 -15.88
N ASN A 170 -15.83 -6.93 -14.86
CA ASN A 170 -15.66 -7.33 -13.45
C ASN A 170 -14.29 -6.97 -12.81
N CYS A 171 -13.50 -6.10 -13.43
CA CYS A 171 -12.30 -5.56 -12.81
C CYS A 171 -12.64 -4.90 -11.48
N LYS A 172 -11.76 -5.07 -10.49
CA LYS A 172 -11.89 -4.44 -9.18
C LYS A 172 -10.88 -3.29 -9.04
N LEU A 173 -11.38 -2.15 -8.58
CA LEU A 173 -10.58 -0.99 -8.23
C LEU A 173 -10.49 -0.87 -6.72
N ILE A 174 -9.28 -0.79 -6.17
CA ILE A 174 -9.02 -0.41 -4.79
C ILE A 174 -8.20 0.88 -4.79
N ALA A 175 -8.74 1.97 -4.27
CA ALA A 175 -8.04 3.25 -4.24
C ALA A 175 -7.98 3.84 -2.84
N LEU A 176 -6.89 4.55 -2.56
CA LEU A 176 -6.68 5.26 -1.31
C LEU A 176 -7.08 6.73 -1.48
N ILE A 177 -8.20 7.12 -0.90
CA ILE A 177 -8.69 8.50 -0.88
C ILE A 177 -7.92 9.28 0.19
N LYS A 178 -7.25 10.33 -0.24
CA LYS A 178 -6.51 11.27 0.63
C LYS A 178 -7.23 12.62 0.63
N PRO A 179 -8.01 12.94 1.66
CA PRO A 179 -8.85 14.15 1.67
C PRO A 179 -8.11 15.42 1.33
N GLN A 180 -6.84 15.55 1.76
CA GLN A 180 -6.02 16.73 1.50
C GLN A 180 -5.76 17.00 0.00
N PHE A 181 -5.90 15.99 -0.87
CA PHE A 181 -5.72 16.14 -2.32
C PHE A 181 -7.06 16.17 -3.10
N GLU A 182 -8.18 16.00 -2.40
CA GLU A 182 -9.52 15.98 -3.00
C GLU A 182 -10.34 17.25 -2.75
N VAL A 183 -10.17 17.89 -1.57
CA VAL A 183 -11.10 18.96 -1.12
C VAL A 183 -10.73 20.37 -1.57
N GLY A 184 -9.60 20.56 -2.22
CA GLY A 184 -9.08 21.87 -2.59
C GLY A 184 -8.36 22.62 -1.45
N PRO A 185 -7.51 23.59 -1.77
CA PRO A 185 -6.55 24.18 -0.82
C PRO A 185 -7.22 24.92 0.34
N ASN A 186 -8.37 25.57 0.14
CA ASN A 186 -9.08 26.35 1.16
C ASN A 186 -9.67 25.51 2.30
N LYS A 187 -9.79 24.20 2.10
CA LYS A 187 -10.32 23.23 3.10
C LYS A 187 -9.20 22.45 3.78
N VAL A 188 -7.96 22.70 3.41
CA VAL A 188 -6.78 22.07 3.99
C VAL A 188 -6.20 22.98 5.07
N GLY A 189 -6.13 22.47 6.29
CA GLY A 189 -5.61 23.23 7.44
C GLY A 189 -4.08 23.36 7.45
N LYS A 190 -3.57 24.00 8.51
CA LYS A 190 -2.13 24.11 8.74
C LYS A 190 -1.47 22.73 8.70
N ARG A 191 -0.29 22.64 8.12
CA ARG A 191 0.49 21.40 7.93
C ARG A 191 -0.15 20.38 6.95
N GLY A 192 -1.05 20.82 6.09
CA GLY A 192 -1.65 19.92 5.10
C GLY A 192 -2.72 18.96 5.66
N ILE A 193 -3.26 19.20 6.87
CA ILE A 193 -4.19 18.27 7.53
C ILE A 193 -5.63 18.72 7.38
N VAL A 194 -6.50 17.80 6.91
CA VAL A 194 -7.95 17.96 6.85
C VAL A 194 -8.58 17.40 8.14
N LYS A 195 -8.89 18.28 9.11
CA LYS A 195 -9.45 17.88 10.41
C LYS A 195 -10.97 17.79 10.41
N ASP A 196 -11.62 18.59 9.59
CA ASP A 196 -13.09 18.66 9.52
C ASP A 196 -13.65 17.38 8.91
N LEU A 197 -14.49 16.69 9.66
CA LEU A 197 -15.15 15.45 9.24
C LEU A 197 -16.01 15.64 7.99
N LYS A 198 -16.67 16.81 7.86
CA LYS A 198 -17.46 17.13 6.68
C LYS A 198 -16.59 17.19 5.43
N HIS A 199 -15.42 17.85 5.51
CA HIS A 199 -14.50 17.90 4.39
C HIS A 199 -13.93 16.51 4.03
N GLN A 200 -13.68 15.64 5.03
CA GLN A 200 -13.28 14.25 4.77
C GLN A 200 -14.39 13.47 4.06
N GLN A 201 -15.66 13.67 4.48
CA GLN A 201 -16.83 13.08 3.82
C GLN A 201 -17.03 13.62 2.39
N ASP A 202 -16.89 14.94 2.20
CA ASP A 202 -16.96 15.57 0.88
C ASP A 202 -15.95 14.95 -0.10
N ALA A 203 -14.70 14.71 0.36
CA ALA A 203 -13.68 14.03 -0.43
C ALA A 203 -14.13 12.62 -0.87
N CYS A 204 -14.67 11.85 0.06
CA CYS A 204 -15.16 10.50 -0.24
C CYS A 204 -16.34 10.52 -1.22
N ILE A 205 -17.30 11.44 -1.03
CA ILE A 205 -18.45 11.62 -1.92
C ILE A 205 -18.01 12.01 -3.32
N SER A 206 -17.05 12.92 -3.44
CA SER A 206 -16.49 13.36 -4.73
C SER A 206 -15.90 12.20 -5.52
N VAL A 207 -15.05 11.38 -4.88
CA VAL A 207 -14.44 10.20 -5.52
C VAL A 207 -15.48 9.15 -5.89
N GLN A 208 -16.46 8.88 -5.02
CA GLN A 208 -17.56 7.96 -5.33
C GLN A 208 -18.39 8.42 -6.54
N SER A 209 -18.68 9.73 -6.61
CA SER A 209 -19.45 10.31 -7.72
C SER A 209 -18.66 10.20 -9.03
N PHE A 210 -17.36 10.49 -9.01
CA PHE A 210 -16.48 10.31 -10.15
C PHE A 210 -16.49 8.85 -10.65
N LEU A 211 -16.30 7.88 -9.75
CA LEU A 211 -16.27 6.46 -10.15
C LEU A 211 -17.60 6.00 -10.76
N ARG A 212 -18.74 6.45 -10.20
CA ARG A 212 -20.05 6.15 -10.78
C ARG A 212 -20.22 6.73 -12.18
N GLN A 213 -19.73 7.96 -12.42
CA GLN A 213 -19.76 8.61 -13.73
C GLN A 213 -18.91 7.86 -14.76
N GLU A 214 -17.79 7.23 -14.32
CA GLU A 214 -16.93 6.41 -15.16
C GLU A 214 -17.45 4.95 -15.33
N GLY A 215 -18.69 4.65 -14.88
CA GLY A 215 -19.32 3.33 -15.04
C GLY A 215 -18.84 2.29 -14.02
N TRP A 216 -18.50 2.73 -12.80
CA TRP A 216 -18.08 1.84 -11.71
C TRP A 216 -19.10 1.81 -10.57
N SER A 217 -19.38 0.61 -10.06
CA SER A 217 -20.20 0.40 -8.87
C SER A 217 -19.33 0.44 -7.62
N VAL A 218 -19.52 1.46 -6.80
CA VAL A 218 -18.84 1.54 -5.49
C VAL A 218 -19.54 0.63 -4.50
N THR A 219 -18.82 -0.35 -3.96
CA THR A 219 -19.39 -1.36 -3.05
C THR A 219 -18.95 -1.19 -1.61
N ASN A 220 -17.76 -0.66 -1.35
CA ASN A 220 -17.24 -0.50 0.00
C ASN A 220 -16.44 0.80 0.15
N LEU A 221 -16.51 1.36 1.35
CA LEU A 221 -15.69 2.48 1.80
C LEU A 221 -15.31 2.26 3.26
N LYS A 222 -14.02 2.28 3.58
CA LYS A 222 -13.49 2.06 4.93
C LYS A 222 -12.40 3.07 5.25
N LYS A 223 -12.26 3.45 6.52
CA LYS A 223 -11.11 4.20 6.99
C LYS A 223 -9.86 3.34 6.92
N SER A 224 -8.75 3.91 6.46
CA SER A 224 -7.44 3.25 6.47
C SER A 224 -7.03 2.84 7.90
N PRO A 225 -6.38 1.67 8.09
CA PRO A 225 -5.94 1.21 9.41
C PRO A 225 -4.82 2.09 9.97
N ILE A 226 -4.10 2.81 9.12
CA ILE A 226 -3.02 3.71 9.51
C ILE A 226 -3.22 5.10 8.91
N LEU A 227 -2.68 6.11 9.58
CA LEU A 227 -2.68 7.48 9.09
C LEU A 227 -1.68 7.65 7.93
N GLY A 228 -1.94 8.61 7.07
CA GLY A 228 -0.98 9.08 6.08
C GLY A 228 0.30 9.62 6.73
N SER A 229 1.35 9.84 5.94
CA SER A 229 2.66 10.34 6.40
C SER A 229 2.55 11.65 7.19
N ASP A 230 1.62 12.52 6.78
CA ASP A 230 1.41 13.83 7.38
C ASP A 230 0.41 13.80 8.55
N GLY A 231 -0.09 12.61 8.94
CA GLY A 231 -1.07 12.41 9.99
C GLY A 231 -2.52 12.56 9.52
N ASN A 232 -2.78 12.67 8.23
CA ASN A 232 -4.14 12.71 7.67
C ASN A 232 -4.85 11.36 7.84
N ILE A 233 -6.16 11.41 8.09
CA ILE A 233 -7.04 10.26 7.93
C ILE A 233 -7.23 10.03 6.43
N GLU A 234 -7.09 8.78 6.02
CA GLU A 234 -7.27 8.32 4.64
C GLU A 234 -8.35 7.25 4.57
N PHE A 235 -8.91 7.02 3.40
CA PHE A 235 -10.01 6.06 3.21
C PHE A 235 -9.69 5.12 2.05
N LEU A 236 -10.10 3.87 2.22
CA LEU A 236 -9.99 2.82 1.20
C LEU A 236 -11.37 2.62 0.56
N ILE A 237 -11.42 2.72 -0.76
CA ILE A 237 -12.62 2.51 -1.57
C ILE A 237 -12.47 1.28 -2.43
N LEU A 238 -13.53 0.46 -2.51
CA LEU A 238 -13.67 -0.63 -3.46
C LEU A 238 -14.77 -0.30 -4.46
N ALA A 239 -14.45 -0.44 -5.74
CA ALA A 239 -15.43 -0.36 -6.80
C ALA A 239 -15.22 -1.50 -7.82
N ASN A 240 -16.31 -1.91 -8.47
CA ASN A 240 -16.31 -2.92 -9.52
C ASN A 240 -16.72 -2.29 -10.84
N LYS A 241 -16.05 -2.67 -11.94
CA LYS A 241 -16.47 -2.27 -13.29
C LYS A 241 -17.86 -2.83 -13.57
N ILE A 242 -18.78 -1.97 -13.96
CA ILE A 242 -20.11 -2.40 -14.43
C ILE A 242 -19.94 -2.93 -15.87
N VAL A 243 -20.57 -4.06 -16.16
CA VAL A 243 -20.57 -4.68 -17.50
C VAL A 243 -21.44 -3.88 -18.45
#